data_85613e2c4aa7715ceed64bfd3c6881b8
#
_entry.id   85613e2c4aa7715ceed64bfd3c6881b8
#
_cell.length_a   1.000
_cell.length_b   1.000
_cell.length_c   1.000
_cell.angle_alpha   90.00
_cell.angle_beta   90.00
_cell.angle_gamma   90.00
#
_symmetry.space_group_name_H-M   'P 1'
#
loop_
_entity.id
_entity.type
_entity.pdbx_description
1 polymer ?
#
loop_
_entity_poly.entity_id
_entity_poly.type
_entity_poly.pdbx_seq_one_letter_code
_entity_poly.pdbx_strand_id
1 'polypeptide(L)'
;GSDQLRLSLSKDLKSYMEETYGIHEKFLYLENKIFRNMDHIKQLRIYPPEDGKCDLIVIYEVKEPEPLFLNGHYLSIDLGIHNLMTCYDSGNGRTFILGRKYLSLERYFHKEISRVQSIWYAQQSGNGIKYPRSSKHIKRLYRKKQNAVKDYFHKVTRWLAEYCRKEEISSVIIGDIRNIRKGKEIGHKANQKFHGLPYNKLYIMLE
;
A
#
# COMPACT_ATOMS: atom_id res chain seq x y z
N GLY A 1 -24.65 -14.34 9.51
CA GLY A 1 -23.96 -13.90 8.31
C GLY A 1 -23.00 -14.99 7.84
N SER A 2 -22.99 -15.31 6.56
CA SER A 2 -22.11 -16.34 6.05
C SER A 2 -20.66 -15.80 6.00
N ASP A 3 -19.73 -16.49 6.60
CA ASP A 3 -18.30 -16.18 6.54
C ASP A 3 -17.69 -16.46 5.16
N GLN A 4 -18.50 -16.59 4.11
CA GLN A 4 -18.09 -16.95 2.77
C GLN A 4 -18.60 -15.96 1.72
N LEU A 5 -17.72 -15.55 0.83
CA LEU A 5 -18.07 -14.83 -0.39
C LEU A 5 -18.40 -15.85 -1.48
N ARG A 6 -19.60 -15.76 -2.05
CA ARG A 6 -20.05 -16.58 -3.17
C ARG A 6 -19.90 -15.84 -4.49
N LEU A 7 -19.08 -16.38 -5.39
CA LEU A 7 -18.87 -15.85 -6.74
C LEU A 7 -19.64 -16.68 -7.76
N SER A 8 -20.39 -16.00 -8.64
CA SER A 8 -21.04 -16.65 -9.78
C SER A 8 -19.99 -16.93 -10.86
N LEU A 9 -20.03 -18.13 -11.42
CA LEU A 9 -19.19 -18.50 -12.56
C LEU A 9 -19.98 -18.29 -13.86
N SER A 10 -19.33 -17.74 -14.90
CA SER A 10 -19.93 -17.69 -16.24
C SER A 10 -20.15 -19.10 -16.80
N LYS A 11 -21.01 -19.22 -17.81
CA LYS A 11 -21.30 -20.51 -18.47
C LYS A 11 -20.01 -21.12 -19.05
N ASP A 12 -19.24 -20.31 -19.74
CA ASP A 12 -18.00 -20.75 -20.39
C ASP A 12 -16.94 -21.18 -19.36
N LEU A 13 -16.83 -20.45 -18.22
CA LEU A 13 -15.90 -20.81 -17.16
C LEU A 13 -16.30 -22.13 -16.49
N LYS A 14 -17.60 -22.40 -16.32
CA LYS A 14 -18.09 -23.67 -15.79
C LYS A 14 -17.73 -24.84 -16.70
N SER A 15 -17.99 -24.74 -18.03
CA SER A 15 -17.63 -25.76 -18.99
C SER A 15 -16.13 -26.00 -18.99
N TYR A 16 -15.31 -24.94 -18.98
CA TYR A 16 -13.85 -25.05 -18.90
C TYR A 16 -13.38 -25.76 -17.61
N MET A 17 -13.96 -25.43 -16.46
CA MET A 17 -13.60 -26.06 -15.18
C MET A 17 -14.02 -27.52 -15.14
N GLU A 18 -15.15 -27.86 -15.69
CA GLU A 18 -15.64 -29.22 -15.82
C GLU A 18 -14.76 -30.06 -16.74
N GLU A 19 -14.48 -29.57 -17.96
CA GLU A 19 -13.67 -30.27 -18.96
C GLU A 19 -12.20 -30.40 -18.56
N THR A 20 -11.62 -29.37 -17.93
CA THR A 20 -10.18 -29.33 -17.63
C THR A 20 -9.83 -29.92 -16.27
N TYR A 21 -10.70 -29.74 -15.26
CA TYR A 21 -10.40 -30.07 -13.87
C TYR A 21 -11.43 -31.00 -13.23
N GLY A 22 -12.50 -31.37 -13.93
CA GLY A 22 -13.60 -32.19 -13.36
C GLY A 22 -14.36 -31.50 -12.22
N ILE A 23 -14.39 -30.16 -12.21
CA ILE A 23 -15.05 -29.35 -11.17
C ILE A 23 -16.44 -28.99 -11.63
N HIS A 24 -17.48 -29.51 -10.92
CA HIS A 24 -18.90 -29.33 -11.26
C HIS A 24 -19.59 -28.23 -10.44
N GLU A 25 -18.85 -27.46 -9.64
CA GLU A 25 -19.40 -26.44 -8.76
C GLU A 25 -20.07 -25.31 -9.53
N LYS A 26 -21.28 -24.93 -9.08
CA LYS A 26 -22.02 -23.80 -9.66
C LYS A 26 -21.47 -22.44 -9.23
N PHE A 27 -20.76 -22.39 -8.11
CA PHE A 27 -20.24 -21.17 -7.50
C PHE A 27 -18.84 -21.43 -6.95
N LEU A 28 -18.02 -20.41 -6.97
CA LEU A 28 -16.77 -20.38 -6.22
C LEU A 28 -17.04 -19.77 -4.85
N TYR A 29 -16.65 -20.46 -3.79
CA TYR A 29 -16.74 -19.99 -2.42
C TYR A 29 -15.36 -19.58 -1.92
N LEU A 30 -15.28 -18.36 -1.41
CA LEU A 30 -14.06 -17.84 -0.79
C LEU A 30 -14.31 -17.66 0.70
N GLU A 31 -13.54 -18.33 1.54
CA GLU A 31 -13.59 -18.14 2.98
C GLU A 31 -13.17 -16.71 3.34
N ASN A 32 -14.00 -16.08 4.14
CA ASN A 32 -13.78 -14.71 4.58
C ASN A 32 -13.34 -14.68 6.04
N LYS A 33 -12.03 -14.60 6.25
CA LYS A 33 -11.45 -14.43 7.60
C LYS A 33 -11.22 -12.94 7.97
N ILE A 34 -11.36 -12.04 7.01
CA ILE A 34 -10.96 -10.63 7.14
C ILE A 34 -12.18 -9.71 7.32
N PHE A 35 -13.32 -10.08 6.74
CA PHE A 35 -14.48 -9.20 6.56
C PHE A 35 -15.63 -9.58 7.48
N ARG A 36 -15.50 -9.29 8.78
CA ARG A 36 -16.48 -9.76 9.78
C ARG A 36 -17.79 -8.98 9.82
N ASN A 37 -17.84 -7.75 9.27
CA ASN A 37 -18.99 -6.85 9.42
C ASN A 37 -19.32 -6.08 8.13
N MET A 38 -19.34 -6.77 6.98
CA MET A 38 -19.75 -6.11 5.74
C MET A 38 -21.23 -6.29 5.48
N ASP A 39 -22.01 -5.30 5.81
CA ASP A 39 -23.47 -5.35 5.61
C ASP A 39 -23.88 -5.12 4.15
N HIS A 40 -23.10 -4.35 3.37
CA HIS A 40 -23.45 -4.00 1.98
C HIS A 40 -22.25 -4.00 1.05
N ILE A 41 -21.99 -5.14 0.39
CA ILE A 41 -20.98 -5.22 -0.66
C ILE A 41 -21.53 -4.52 -1.91
N LYS A 42 -20.86 -3.47 -2.38
CA LYS A 42 -21.21 -2.73 -3.60
C LYS A 42 -20.56 -3.31 -4.84
N GLN A 43 -19.32 -3.76 -4.72
CA GLN A 43 -18.55 -4.26 -5.86
C GLN A 43 -17.48 -5.25 -5.42
N LEU A 44 -17.27 -6.26 -6.27
CA LEU A 44 -16.16 -7.19 -6.18
C LEU A 44 -15.28 -7.01 -7.43
N ARG A 45 -13.98 -6.81 -7.26
CA ARG A 45 -13.01 -6.74 -8.36
C ARG A 45 -12.01 -7.87 -8.23
N ILE A 46 -11.83 -8.63 -9.30
CA ILE A 46 -10.85 -9.69 -9.39
C ILE A 46 -9.80 -9.23 -10.40
N TYR A 47 -8.55 -9.13 -9.96
CA TYR A 47 -7.46 -8.78 -10.84
C TYR A 47 -6.87 -10.02 -11.50
N PRO A 48 -6.32 -9.88 -12.72
CA PRO A 48 -5.63 -10.99 -13.38
C PRO A 48 -4.55 -11.58 -12.48
N PRO A 49 -4.35 -12.92 -12.51
CA PRO A 49 -3.35 -13.56 -11.68
C PRO A 49 -1.93 -13.11 -12.04
N GLU A 50 -1.15 -12.75 -11.05
CA GLU A 50 0.28 -12.47 -11.17
C GLU A 50 1.05 -13.43 -10.27
N ASP A 51 2.03 -14.15 -10.80
CA ASP A 51 2.83 -15.17 -10.08
C ASP A 51 1.96 -16.22 -9.32
N GLY A 52 0.86 -16.67 -9.93
CA GLY A 52 -0.05 -17.65 -9.32
C GLY A 52 -0.91 -17.12 -8.17
N LYS A 53 -0.99 -15.80 -7.98
CA LYS A 53 -1.85 -15.14 -7.00
C LYS A 53 -2.79 -14.19 -7.69
N CYS A 54 -4.03 -14.17 -7.21
CA CYS A 54 -5.07 -13.26 -7.67
C CYS A 54 -5.45 -12.32 -6.52
N ASP A 55 -5.48 -11.03 -6.79
CA ASP A 55 -5.97 -10.05 -5.82
C ASP A 55 -7.47 -9.87 -5.98
N LEU A 56 -8.18 -10.03 -4.87
CA LEU A 56 -9.60 -9.79 -4.77
C LEU A 56 -9.82 -8.51 -3.96
N ILE A 57 -10.48 -7.51 -4.56
CA ILE A 57 -10.86 -6.28 -3.87
C ILE A 57 -12.37 -6.28 -3.66
N VAL A 58 -12.76 -6.13 -2.40
CA VAL A 58 -14.16 -5.98 -2.01
C VAL A 58 -14.42 -4.53 -1.66
N ILE A 59 -15.36 -3.90 -2.35
CA ILE A 59 -15.82 -2.53 -2.10
C ILE A 59 -17.16 -2.63 -1.39
N TYR A 60 -17.24 -2.04 -0.21
CA TYR A 60 -18.44 -2.06 0.63
C TYR A 60 -18.75 -0.67 1.16
N GLU A 61 -19.98 -0.48 1.55
CA GLU A 61 -20.44 0.76 2.16
C GLU A 61 -20.11 0.77 3.65
N VAL A 62 -19.58 1.87 4.11
CA VAL A 62 -19.36 2.14 5.53
C VAL A 62 -20.21 3.34 5.89
N LYS A 63 -20.91 3.31 7.01
CA LYS A 63 -21.57 4.50 7.54
C LYS A 63 -20.49 5.53 7.85
N GLU A 64 -20.68 6.74 7.34
CA GLU A 64 -19.79 7.84 7.71
C GLU A 64 -19.86 8.03 9.23
N PRO A 65 -18.71 8.11 9.90
CA PRO A 65 -18.68 8.43 11.33
C PRO A 65 -19.26 9.83 11.54
N GLU A 66 -19.91 10.05 12.67
CA GLU A 66 -20.33 11.40 13.03
C GLU A 66 -19.10 12.31 13.13
N PRO A 67 -19.17 13.54 12.59
CA PRO A 67 -18.08 14.50 12.68
C PRO A 67 -17.72 14.74 14.14
N LEU A 68 -16.44 14.69 14.47
CA LEU A 68 -15.97 15.05 15.79
C LEU A 68 -16.24 16.54 16.07
N PHE A 69 -16.65 16.86 17.27
CA PHE A 69 -16.76 18.26 17.70
C PHE A 69 -15.39 18.92 17.66
N LEU A 70 -15.32 20.08 17.00
CA LEU A 70 -14.09 20.86 16.90
C LEU A 70 -13.80 21.54 18.26
N ASN A 71 -12.84 21.02 18.99
CA ASN A 71 -12.41 21.53 20.29
C ASN A 71 -11.20 22.49 20.19
N GLY A 72 -10.73 22.80 18.97
CA GLY A 72 -9.55 23.62 18.74
C GLY A 72 -8.20 22.89 18.89
N HIS A 73 -8.21 21.64 19.36
CA HIS A 73 -7.02 20.82 19.48
C HIS A 73 -6.67 20.17 18.13
N TYR A 74 -5.50 20.48 17.62
CA TYR A 74 -5.05 19.97 16.31
C TYR A 74 -3.66 19.33 16.38
N LEU A 75 -3.43 18.43 15.43
CA LEU A 75 -2.12 17.87 15.15
C LEU A 75 -1.63 18.39 13.79
N SER A 76 -0.48 19.06 13.77
CA SER A 76 0.18 19.46 12.55
C SER A 76 1.20 18.42 12.13
N ILE A 77 1.20 18.02 10.85
CA ILE A 77 2.09 17.01 10.28
C ILE A 77 2.85 17.59 9.10
N ASP A 78 4.18 17.63 9.23
CA ASP A 78 5.10 17.87 8.11
C ASP A 78 5.63 16.55 7.57
N LEU A 79 5.44 16.31 6.27
CA LEU A 79 5.87 15.10 5.59
C LEU A 79 7.26 15.30 4.97
N GLY A 80 8.23 14.50 5.39
CA GLY A 80 9.61 14.63 4.95
C GLY A 80 10.25 13.33 4.47
N ILE A 81 11.44 13.44 3.88
CA ILE A 81 12.20 12.28 3.36
C ILE A 81 12.92 11.53 4.49
N HIS A 82 13.52 12.25 5.40
CA HIS A 82 14.32 11.69 6.50
C HIS A 82 13.44 11.27 7.67
N ASN A 83 12.51 12.10 8.01
CA ASN A 83 11.46 11.85 8.96
C ASN A 83 10.16 11.75 8.15
N LEU A 84 9.55 10.57 8.12
CA LEU A 84 8.35 10.38 7.30
C LEU A 84 7.26 11.37 7.70
N MET A 85 7.10 11.59 9.01
CA MET A 85 6.21 12.57 9.60
C MET A 85 6.88 13.24 10.79
N THR A 86 6.92 14.57 10.80
CA THR A 86 7.22 15.37 11.99
C THR A 86 5.90 15.98 12.46
N CYS A 87 5.50 15.65 13.67
CA CYS A 87 4.19 15.98 14.21
C CYS A 87 4.33 17.00 15.35
N TYR A 88 3.39 17.95 15.41
CA TYR A 88 3.24 18.90 16.50
C TYR A 88 1.81 18.84 17.04
N ASP A 89 1.67 18.62 18.33
CA ASP A 89 0.41 18.56 19.06
C ASP A 89 0.16 19.90 19.75
N SER A 90 -0.92 20.59 19.35
CA SER A 90 -1.24 21.93 19.86
C SER A 90 -1.76 21.92 21.30
N GLY A 91 -2.31 20.81 21.80
CA GLY A 91 -2.89 20.73 23.13
C GLY A 91 -1.84 20.65 24.24
N ASN A 92 -0.76 19.91 23.99
CA ASN A 92 0.31 19.73 25.00
C ASN A 92 1.66 20.32 24.56
N GLY A 93 1.74 20.95 23.36
CA GLY A 93 2.97 21.52 22.80
C GLY A 93 4.04 20.52 22.41
N ARG A 94 3.71 19.23 22.36
CA ARG A 94 4.66 18.16 22.10
C ARG A 94 4.99 18.02 20.62
N THR A 95 6.27 17.94 20.33
CA THR A 95 6.76 17.58 18.99
C THR A 95 7.34 16.16 19.01
N PHE A 96 6.99 15.35 17.99
CA PHE A 96 7.51 14.00 17.85
C PHE A 96 7.68 13.60 16.40
N ILE A 97 8.47 12.57 16.17
CA ILE A 97 8.80 12.09 14.82
C ILE A 97 8.34 10.64 14.66
N LEU A 98 7.60 10.40 13.58
CA LEU A 98 7.20 9.07 13.17
C LEU A 98 7.87 8.67 11.85
N GLY A 99 8.05 7.38 11.67
CA GLY A 99 8.42 6.85 10.37
C GLY A 99 9.92 6.88 10.03
N ARG A 100 10.83 7.07 10.99
CA ARG A 100 12.29 7.07 10.77
C ARG A 100 12.83 5.82 10.07
N LYS A 101 12.24 4.67 10.31
CA LYS A 101 12.66 3.39 9.72
C LYS A 101 12.36 3.27 8.24
N TYR A 102 11.48 4.11 7.68
CA TYR A 102 11.10 4.06 6.27
C TYR A 102 12.32 4.16 5.35
N LEU A 103 13.18 5.14 5.58
CA LEU A 103 14.36 5.36 4.74
C LEU A 103 15.35 4.17 4.77
N SER A 104 15.49 3.51 5.92
CA SER A 104 16.33 2.31 6.05
C SER A 104 15.74 1.14 5.26
N LEU A 105 14.43 0.96 5.32
CA LEU A 105 13.70 -0.05 4.55
C LEU A 105 13.85 0.17 3.03
N GLU A 106 13.67 1.41 2.59
CA GLU A 106 13.82 1.82 1.20
C GLU A 106 15.25 1.55 0.68
N ARG A 107 16.27 1.96 1.45
CA ARG A 107 17.70 1.74 1.11
C ARG A 107 18.05 0.25 1.03
N TYR A 108 17.55 -0.54 1.96
CA TYR A 108 17.79 -1.99 1.97
C TYR A 108 17.28 -2.63 0.68
N PHE A 109 16.01 -2.43 0.35
CA PHE A 109 15.44 -3.02 -0.86
C PHE A 109 16.06 -2.46 -2.14
N HIS A 110 16.37 -1.16 -2.17
CA HIS A 110 17.05 -0.56 -3.32
C HIS A 110 18.40 -1.22 -3.58
N LYS A 111 19.21 -1.40 -2.54
CA LYS A 111 20.52 -2.07 -2.62
C LYS A 111 20.38 -3.52 -3.11
N GLU A 112 19.47 -4.29 -2.54
CA GLU A 112 19.27 -5.69 -2.91
C GLU A 112 18.73 -5.85 -4.34
N ILE A 113 17.74 -5.05 -4.73
CA ILE A 113 17.19 -5.07 -6.08
C ILE A 113 18.30 -4.69 -7.10
N SER A 114 19.03 -3.61 -6.86
CA SER A 114 20.10 -3.17 -7.77
C SER A 114 21.19 -4.24 -7.92
N ARG A 115 21.59 -4.89 -6.83
CA ARG A 115 22.59 -5.98 -6.86
C ARG A 115 22.10 -7.16 -7.73
N VAL A 116 20.89 -7.61 -7.52
CA VAL A 116 20.33 -8.75 -8.27
C VAL A 116 20.08 -8.38 -9.73
N GLN A 117 19.60 -7.17 -9.99
CA GLN A 117 19.39 -6.68 -11.35
C GLN A 117 20.69 -6.57 -12.15
N SER A 118 21.76 -6.00 -11.54
CA SER A 118 23.04 -5.86 -12.24
C SER A 118 23.61 -7.21 -12.68
N ILE A 119 23.59 -8.20 -11.80
CA ILE A 119 24.07 -9.56 -12.10
C ILE A 119 23.20 -10.19 -13.20
N TRP A 120 21.90 -10.16 -13.04
CA TRP A 120 20.96 -10.80 -13.96
C TRP A 120 20.99 -10.17 -15.36
N TYR A 121 21.08 -8.85 -15.45
CA TYR A 121 21.12 -8.15 -16.74
C TYR A 121 22.47 -8.33 -17.42
N ALA A 122 23.58 -8.36 -16.67
CA ALA A 122 24.90 -8.67 -17.22
C ALA A 122 24.93 -10.09 -17.81
N GLN A 123 24.35 -11.10 -17.14
CA GLN A 123 24.25 -12.46 -17.67
C GLN A 123 23.45 -12.52 -18.97
N GLN A 124 22.29 -11.84 -19.03
CA GLN A 124 21.48 -11.80 -20.25
C GLN A 124 22.22 -11.11 -21.40
N SER A 125 22.88 -9.98 -21.12
CA SER A 125 23.68 -9.26 -22.12
C SER A 125 24.86 -10.10 -22.61
N GLY A 126 25.54 -10.82 -21.72
CA GLY A 126 26.60 -11.77 -22.07
C GLY A 126 26.12 -12.92 -22.98
N ASN A 127 24.84 -13.30 -22.85
CA ASN A 127 24.18 -14.29 -23.72
C ASN A 127 23.56 -13.65 -25.00
N GLY A 128 23.94 -12.43 -25.34
CA GLY A 128 23.50 -11.75 -26.56
C GLY A 128 22.08 -11.16 -26.53
N ILE A 129 21.46 -11.10 -25.36
CA ILE A 129 20.11 -10.50 -25.23
C ILE A 129 20.23 -8.98 -25.21
N LYS A 130 19.83 -8.34 -26.30
CA LYS A 130 19.91 -6.87 -26.49
C LYS A 130 19.06 -6.09 -25.46
N TYR A 131 17.90 -6.63 -25.07
CA TYR A 131 16.97 -6.00 -24.11
C TYR A 131 16.71 -6.95 -22.93
N PRO A 132 17.55 -6.88 -21.87
CA PRO A 132 17.40 -7.74 -20.71
C PRO A 132 16.04 -7.59 -20.03
N ARG A 133 15.44 -8.70 -19.62
CA ARG A 133 14.13 -8.73 -18.96
C ARG A 133 14.28 -9.08 -17.48
N SER A 134 13.37 -8.55 -16.67
CA SER A 134 13.32 -8.83 -15.24
C SER A 134 13.04 -10.32 -14.97
N SER A 135 13.73 -10.91 -14.00
CA SER A 135 13.49 -12.30 -13.57
C SER A 135 12.33 -12.38 -12.57
N LYS A 136 11.80 -13.60 -12.38
CA LYS A 136 10.81 -13.88 -11.32
C LYS A 136 11.35 -13.49 -9.94
N HIS A 137 12.65 -13.66 -9.70
CA HIS A 137 13.28 -13.28 -8.44
C HIS A 137 13.27 -11.76 -8.22
N ILE A 138 13.62 -10.98 -9.25
CA ILE A 138 13.57 -9.51 -9.19
C ILE A 138 12.14 -9.03 -8.94
N LYS A 139 11.14 -9.56 -9.66
CA LYS A 139 9.73 -9.24 -9.44
C LYS A 139 9.29 -9.56 -8.00
N ARG A 140 9.74 -10.69 -7.44
CA ARG A 140 9.48 -11.06 -6.04
C ARG A 140 10.08 -10.05 -5.05
N LEU A 141 11.29 -9.53 -5.31
CA LEU A 141 11.91 -8.52 -4.47
C LEU A 141 11.12 -7.20 -4.49
N TYR A 142 10.67 -6.76 -5.66
CA TYR A 142 9.80 -5.59 -5.76
C TYR A 142 8.49 -5.76 -4.98
N ARG A 143 7.85 -6.93 -5.10
CA ARG A 143 6.63 -7.23 -4.34
C ARG A 143 6.89 -7.25 -2.82
N LYS A 144 8.00 -7.85 -2.37
CA LYS A 144 8.42 -7.81 -0.95
C LYS A 144 8.61 -6.37 -0.46
N LYS A 145 9.27 -5.52 -1.26
CA LYS A 145 9.42 -4.10 -0.98
C LYS A 145 8.07 -3.41 -0.80
N GLN A 146 7.17 -3.56 -1.77
CA GLN A 146 5.84 -2.95 -1.73
C GLN A 146 5.05 -3.39 -0.50
N ASN A 147 5.05 -4.68 -0.18
CA ASN A 147 4.36 -5.22 0.99
C ASN A 147 4.96 -4.69 2.30
N ALA A 148 6.28 -4.65 2.41
CA ALA A 148 6.96 -4.13 3.60
C ALA A 148 6.69 -2.64 3.82
N VAL A 149 6.69 -1.82 2.76
CA VAL A 149 6.34 -0.40 2.82
C VAL A 149 4.88 -0.22 3.18
N LYS A 150 3.98 -0.99 2.58
CA LYS A 150 2.55 -0.96 2.87
C LYS A 150 2.27 -1.29 4.35
N ASP A 151 2.83 -2.39 4.85
CA ASP A 151 2.70 -2.81 6.25
C ASP A 151 3.23 -1.73 7.20
N TYR A 152 4.39 -1.16 6.87
CA TYR A 152 4.98 -0.10 7.67
C TYR A 152 4.10 1.15 7.74
N PHE A 153 3.53 1.58 6.61
CA PHE A 153 2.62 2.73 6.57
C PHE A 153 1.36 2.46 7.40
N HIS A 154 0.74 1.28 7.26
CA HIS A 154 -0.42 0.93 8.07
C HIS A 154 -0.12 0.97 9.57
N LYS A 155 1.05 0.50 10.00
CA LYS A 155 1.46 0.55 11.42
C LYS A 155 1.62 1.98 11.91
N VAL A 156 2.25 2.83 11.11
CA VAL A 156 2.52 4.22 11.50
C VAL A 156 1.24 5.05 11.50
N THR A 157 0.39 4.93 10.49
CA THR A 157 -0.89 5.66 10.41
C THR A 157 -1.87 5.18 11.47
N ARG A 158 -1.93 3.87 11.75
CA ARG A 158 -2.73 3.34 12.86
C ARG A 158 -2.29 3.90 14.22
N TRP A 159 -0.98 3.92 14.47
CA TRP A 159 -0.46 4.51 15.70
C TRP A 159 -0.85 5.98 15.82
N LEU A 160 -0.78 6.73 14.72
CA LEU A 160 -1.18 8.13 14.67
C LEU A 160 -2.68 8.31 14.97
N ALA A 161 -3.53 7.50 14.39
CA ALA A 161 -4.98 7.53 14.65
C ALA A 161 -5.29 7.19 16.13
N GLU A 162 -4.60 6.20 16.70
CA GLU A 162 -4.73 5.85 18.12
C GLU A 162 -4.25 6.99 19.03
N TYR A 163 -3.16 7.69 18.65
CA TYR A 163 -2.68 8.87 19.34
C TYR A 163 -3.71 10.01 19.30
N CYS A 164 -4.22 10.35 18.11
CA CYS A 164 -5.23 11.40 17.95
C CYS A 164 -6.48 11.12 18.79
N ARG A 165 -6.93 9.87 18.82
CA ARG A 165 -8.09 9.49 19.64
C ARG A 165 -7.81 9.61 21.14
N LYS A 166 -6.62 9.21 21.59
CA LYS A 166 -6.23 9.26 23.00
C LYS A 166 -6.10 10.69 23.53
N GLU A 167 -5.52 11.57 22.72
CA GLU A 167 -5.26 12.96 23.07
C GLU A 167 -6.43 13.88 22.66
N GLU A 168 -7.57 13.32 22.23
CA GLU A 168 -8.79 14.05 21.83
C GLU A 168 -8.53 15.11 20.75
N ILE A 169 -7.65 14.80 19.78
CA ILE A 169 -7.33 15.69 18.68
C ILE A 169 -8.50 15.70 17.69
N SER A 170 -9.09 16.88 17.50
CA SER A 170 -10.26 17.06 16.62
C SER A 170 -9.91 17.34 15.16
N SER A 171 -8.69 17.76 14.90
CA SER A 171 -8.26 18.14 13.54
C SER A 171 -6.83 17.72 13.26
N VAL A 172 -6.57 17.22 12.04
CA VAL A 172 -5.23 16.92 11.57
C VAL A 172 -4.90 17.82 10.38
N ILE A 173 -3.82 18.58 10.49
CA ILE A 173 -3.35 19.51 9.46
C ILE A 173 -2.12 18.90 8.80
N ILE A 174 -2.20 18.61 7.51
CA ILE A 174 -1.11 18.01 6.75
C ILE A 174 -0.63 18.99 5.69
N GLY A 175 0.69 19.22 5.61
CA GLY A 175 1.27 20.05 4.57
C GLY A 175 0.99 19.47 3.18
N ASP A 176 0.52 20.32 2.25
CA ASP A 176 0.27 19.90 0.86
C ASP A 176 1.59 19.71 0.11
N ILE A 177 1.93 18.45 -0.10
CA ILE A 177 3.12 18.04 -0.86
C ILE A 177 2.81 17.65 -2.32
N ARG A 178 1.57 17.82 -2.76
CA ARG A 178 1.21 17.63 -4.17
C ARG A 178 2.02 18.62 -5.00
N ASN A 179 2.63 18.16 -6.05
CA ASN A 179 3.52 18.97 -6.91
C ASN A 179 4.91 19.33 -6.34
N ILE A 180 5.30 18.89 -5.15
CA ILE A 180 6.63 19.14 -4.59
C ILE A 180 7.76 18.66 -5.52
N ARG A 181 7.44 17.77 -6.47
CA ARG A 181 8.37 17.20 -7.44
C ARG A 181 8.49 17.99 -8.74
N LYS A 182 7.56 18.94 -9.01
CA LYS A 182 7.54 19.70 -10.27
C LYS A 182 8.58 20.80 -10.23
N GLY A 183 9.46 20.82 -11.23
CA GLY A 183 10.38 21.96 -11.46
C GLY A 183 11.52 22.13 -10.45
N LYS A 184 11.79 21.16 -9.59
CA LYS A 184 12.91 21.24 -8.62
C LYS A 184 14.00 20.26 -8.96
N GLU A 185 15.14 20.76 -9.39
CA GLU A 185 16.41 20.04 -9.46
C GLU A 185 17.20 20.26 -8.16
N ILE A 186 17.03 19.35 -7.21
CA ILE A 186 17.74 19.34 -5.92
C ILE A 186 18.91 18.37 -5.92
N GLY A 187 19.38 18.00 -7.11
CA GLY A 187 20.47 17.05 -7.33
C GLY A 187 20.02 15.59 -7.35
N HIS A 188 20.75 14.76 -8.08
CA HIS A 188 20.41 13.37 -8.41
C HIS A 188 20.03 12.50 -7.20
N LYS A 189 20.83 12.56 -6.12
CA LYS A 189 20.58 11.75 -4.90
C LYS A 189 19.35 12.19 -4.13
N ALA A 190 19.06 13.48 -4.10
CA ALA A 190 17.87 14.02 -3.44
C ALA A 190 16.62 13.70 -4.27
N ASN A 191 16.68 13.91 -5.59
CA ASN A 191 15.60 13.56 -6.51
C ASN A 191 15.25 12.06 -6.42
N GLN A 192 16.23 11.17 -6.39
CA GLN A 192 16.00 9.73 -6.24
C GLN A 192 15.23 9.40 -4.95
N LYS A 193 15.56 10.04 -3.83
CA LYS A 193 14.86 9.85 -2.56
C LYS A 193 13.42 10.38 -2.63
N PHE A 194 13.22 11.55 -3.23
CA PHE A 194 11.87 12.12 -3.41
C PHE A 194 10.98 11.28 -4.32
N HIS A 195 11.54 10.72 -5.40
CA HIS A 195 10.79 9.84 -6.30
C HIS A 195 10.47 8.48 -5.68
N GLY A 196 11.29 8.00 -4.74
CA GLY A 196 11.09 6.73 -4.05
C GLY A 196 9.96 6.72 -3.03
N LEU A 197 9.57 7.88 -2.48
CA LEU A 197 8.55 7.95 -1.45
C LEU A 197 7.14 7.98 -2.05
N PRO A 198 6.26 7.02 -1.74
CA PRO A 198 4.88 7.01 -2.23
C PRO A 198 3.99 7.95 -1.40
N TYR A 199 4.26 9.25 -1.44
CA TYR A 199 3.53 10.27 -0.69
C TYR A 199 2.02 10.20 -0.86
N ASN A 200 1.54 10.04 -2.10
CA ASN A 200 0.09 9.96 -2.37
C ASN A 200 -0.56 8.80 -1.60
N LYS A 201 0.14 7.67 -1.48
CA LYS A 201 -0.37 6.52 -0.74
C LYS A 201 -0.44 6.81 0.76
N LEU A 202 0.60 7.47 1.29
CA LEU A 202 0.62 7.87 2.70
C LEU A 202 -0.48 8.90 2.97
N TYR A 203 -0.66 9.88 2.07
CA TYR A 203 -1.68 10.92 2.17
C TYR A 203 -3.09 10.33 2.23
N ILE A 204 -3.43 9.43 1.29
CA ILE A 204 -4.73 8.71 1.28
C ILE A 204 -4.97 7.89 2.55
N MET A 205 -3.91 7.41 3.21
CA MET A 205 -4.04 6.66 4.46
C MET A 205 -4.18 7.54 5.69
N LEU A 206 -3.90 8.84 5.57
CA LEU A 206 -4.05 9.84 6.62
C LEU A 206 -5.40 10.59 6.53
N GLU A 207 -6.04 10.60 5.34
CA GLU A 207 -7.42 11.02 5.16
C GLU A 207 -8.39 10.01 5.79
#